data_6308f5cef6a09ce87c86981e688af12b
#
_entry.id   6308f5cef6a09ce87c86981e688af12b
#
_cell.length_a   1.000
_cell.length_b   1.000
_cell.length_c   1.000
_cell.angle_alpha   90.00
_cell.angle_beta   90.00
_cell.angle_gamma   90.00
#
_symmetry.space_group_name_H-M   'P 1'
#
loop_
_entity.id
_entity.type
_entity.pdbx_description
1 polymer ?
#
loop_
_entity_poly.entity_id
_entity_poly.type
_entity_poly.pdbx_seq_one_letter_code
_entity_poly.pdbx_strand_id
1 'polypeptide(L)'
;MLDRPNVVFEASNSAKEFKIEAHKYYRESIEVINEIASKVFKTFNISNKNFHFKLKRYFPSHVGLGSKTQLSLAIACAITKLKNLNRLTTEQLTQLVERGGTSGIGWRGFETGGFILDGGHDFGKGKEKETFLPSSATSSINPAMTISRHNIPENWRFVLVIPNIRKGAYGDEEIRVFQNYA
;
A
#
# COMPACT_ATOMS: atom_id res chain seq x y z
N MET A 1 12.81 -4.68 -6.53
CA MET A 1 12.34 -3.29 -6.31
C MET A 1 12.69 -2.50 -7.57
N LEU A 2 11.83 -1.59 -8.00
CA LEU A 2 12.12 -0.76 -9.18
C LEU A 2 13.05 0.39 -8.78
N ASP A 3 14.05 0.69 -9.63
CA ASP A 3 14.86 1.88 -9.44
C ASP A 3 14.04 3.15 -9.69
N ARG A 4 13.22 3.13 -10.72
CA ARG A 4 12.24 4.16 -11.06
C ARG A 4 11.06 3.55 -11.83
N PRO A 5 9.81 4.00 -11.62
CA PRO A 5 9.40 4.94 -10.58
C PRO A 5 9.44 4.30 -9.18
N ASN A 6 9.71 5.10 -8.15
CA ASN A 6 9.72 4.64 -6.76
C ASN A 6 9.07 5.66 -5.82
N VAL A 7 8.70 5.20 -4.63
CA VAL A 7 8.25 6.06 -3.52
C VAL A 7 9.44 6.30 -2.60
N VAL A 8 9.71 7.57 -2.28
CA VAL A 8 10.71 7.95 -1.27
C VAL A 8 9.98 8.73 -0.18
N PHE A 9 9.83 8.06 0.97
CA PHE A 9 9.17 8.57 2.15
C PHE A 9 10.15 8.58 3.33
N GLU A 10 10.29 9.74 3.95
CA GLU A 10 11.10 9.92 5.15
C GLU A 10 10.19 10.24 6.32
N ALA A 11 10.54 9.73 7.50
CA ALA A 11 9.83 10.00 8.74
C ALA A 11 10.81 10.24 9.88
N SER A 12 10.48 11.20 10.73
CA SER A 12 11.16 11.45 12.00
C SER A 12 10.14 11.73 13.11
N ASN A 13 10.54 11.53 14.36
CA ASN A 13 9.72 11.81 15.55
C ASN A 13 10.25 12.98 16.38
N SER A 14 11.05 13.86 15.78
CA SER A 14 11.70 15.01 16.41
C SER A 14 10.96 16.35 16.18
N ALA A 15 9.81 16.33 15.53
CA ALA A 15 9.02 17.53 15.31
C ALA A 15 8.33 17.99 16.60
N LYS A 16 7.97 19.27 16.67
CA LYS A 16 7.15 19.81 17.77
C LYS A 16 5.69 19.38 17.64
N GLU A 17 5.23 19.21 16.42
CA GLU A 17 3.86 18.84 16.07
C GLU A 17 3.86 17.91 14.83
N PHE A 18 2.70 17.32 14.53
CA PHE A 18 2.54 16.52 13.33
C PHE A 18 2.63 17.40 12.08
N LYS A 19 3.59 17.08 11.21
CA LYS A 19 3.85 17.82 9.98
C LYS A 19 4.02 16.88 8.80
N ILE A 20 3.42 17.27 7.66
CA ILE A 20 3.59 16.58 6.38
C ILE A 20 4.17 17.56 5.37
N GLU A 21 5.28 17.16 4.74
CA GLU A 21 5.88 17.85 3.60
C GLU A 21 5.77 16.99 2.35
N ALA A 22 5.07 17.47 1.34
CA ALA A 22 4.93 16.82 0.06
C ALA A 22 4.79 17.87 -1.05
N HIS A 23 5.19 17.50 -2.27
CA HIS A 23 4.99 18.38 -3.41
C HIS A 23 3.49 18.57 -3.70
N LYS A 24 3.10 19.76 -4.17
CA LYS A 24 1.69 20.11 -4.44
C LYS A 24 0.95 19.15 -5.38
N TYR A 25 1.68 18.46 -6.25
CA TYR A 25 1.12 17.44 -7.15
C TYR A 25 0.78 16.11 -6.47
N TYR A 26 1.16 15.95 -5.19
CA TYR A 26 0.94 14.71 -4.41
C TYR A 26 -0.25 14.84 -3.44
N ARG A 27 -1.26 15.63 -3.77
CA ARG A 27 -2.40 15.90 -2.88
C ARG A 27 -3.10 14.63 -2.41
N GLU A 28 -3.41 13.70 -3.32
CA GLU A 28 -4.01 12.40 -2.97
C GLU A 28 -3.14 11.61 -1.98
N SER A 29 -1.83 11.73 -2.09
CA SER A 29 -0.90 11.05 -1.18
C SER A 29 -0.89 11.67 0.22
N ILE A 30 -1.15 12.97 0.34
CA ILE A 30 -1.28 13.65 1.64
C ILE A 30 -2.51 13.11 2.39
N GLU A 31 -3.61 12.89 1.68
CA GLU A 31 -4.81 12.28 2.25
C GLU A 31 -4.53 10.86 2.76
N VAL A 32 -3.84 10.04 1.96
CA VAL A 32 -3.38 8.70 2.38
C VAL A 32 -2.48 8.76 3.61
N ILE A 33 -1.53 9.71 3.66
CA ILE A 33 -0.64 9.87 4.81
C ILE A 33 -1.45 10.19 6.08
N ASN A 34 -2.39 11.12 6.00
CA ASN A 34 -3.24 11.51 7.14
C ASN A 34 -4.14 10.35 7.60
N GLU A 35 -4.79 9.65 6.66
CA GLU A 35 -5.65 8.50 6.92
C GLU A 35 -4.88 7.41 7.69
N ILE A 36 -3.77 6.95 7.12
CA ILE A 36 -2.98 5.85 7.68
C ILE A 36 -2.31 6.24 9.00
N ALA A 37 -1.73 7.45 9.09
CA ALA A 37 -1.14 7.92 10.33
C ALA A 37 -2.18 7.97 11.45
N SER A 38 -3.36 8.53 11.19
CA SER A 38 -4.46 8.61 12.17
C SER A 38 -4.90 7.23 12.63
N LYS A 39 -5.00 6.27 11.71
CA LYS A 39 -5.35 4.89 12.01
C LYS A 39 -4.31 4.23 12.93
N VAL A 40 -3.03 4.34 12.60
CA VAL A 40 -1.94 3.79 13.41
C VAL A 40 -1.91 4.46 14.79
N PHE A 41 -2.04 5.79 14.86
CA PHE A 41 -2.09 6.50 16.14
C PHE A 41 -3.23 6.04 17.03
N LYS A 42 -4.41 5.84 16.46
CA LYS A 42 -5.58 5.32 17.18
C LYS A 42 -5.36 3.90 17.68
N THR A 43 -4.91 3.01 16.81
CA THR A 43 -4.74 1.58 17.15
C THR A 43 -3.74 1.37 18.29
N PHE A 44 -2.65 2.16 18.33
CA PHE A 44 -1.61 2.03 19.35
C PHE A 44 -1.69 3.09 20.45
N ASN A 45 -2.79 3.84 20.55
CA ASN A 45 -2.99 4.90 21.54
C ASN A 45 -1.81 5.89 21.61
N ILE A 46 -1.29 6.28 20.43
CA ILE A 46 -0.17 7.22 20.34
C ILE A 46 -0.68 8.64 20.57
N SER A 47 -0.50 9.16 21.79
CA SER A 47 -0.89 10.53 22.17
C SER A 47 0.10 11.56 21.65
N ASN A 48 1.40 11.27 21.73
CA ASN A 48 2.45 12.16 21.24
C ASN A 48 2.68 11.97 19.74
N LYS A 49 2.15 12.90 18.94
CA LYS A 49 2.17 12.86 17.46
C LYS A 49 3.26 13.76 16.87
N ASN A 50 4.44 13.78 17.46
CA ASN A 50 5.59 14.61 17.06
C ASN A 50 6.27 14.08 15.79
N PHE A 51 5.51 13.74 14.78
CA PHE A 51 6.05 13.19 13.55
C PHE A 51 6.21 14.26 12.48
N HIS A 52 7.33 14.18 11.77
CA HIS A 52 7.54 14.91 10.55
C HIS A 52 7.70 13.91 9.40
N PHE A 53 6.78 13.93 8.46
CA PHE A 53 6.75 13.09 7.28
C PHE A 53 7.10 13.90 6.04
N LYS A 54 8.03 13.37 5.23
CA LYS A 54 8.42 13.98 3.96
C LYS A 54 8.24 12.99 2.82
N LEU A 55 7.32 13.30 1.93
CA LEU A 55 7.16 12.56 0.68
C LEU A 55 8.01 13.21 -0.40
N LYS A 56 9.26 12.73 -0.56
CA LYS A 56 10.23 13.30 -1.50
C LYS A 56 9.98 12.88 -2.94
N ARG A 57 9.52 11.65 -3.14
CA ARG A 57 9.23 11.11 -4.45
C ARG A 57 8.00 10.22 -4.42
N TYR A 58 7.18 10.39 -5.41
CA TYR A 58 6.00 9.59 -5.62
C TYR A 58 5.72 9.51 -7.12
N PHE A 59 4.94 8.55 -7.54
CA PHE A 59 4.51 8.40 -8.93
C PHE A 59 2.99 8.39 -9.02
N PRO A 60 2.41 8.60 -10.22
CA PRO A 60 0.96 8.71 -10.36
C PRO A 60 0.23 7.52 -9.73
N SER A 61 -0.85 7.81 -9.00
CA SER A 61 -1.77 6.80 -8.48
C SER A 61 -2.55 6.16 -9.64
N HIS A 62 -3.03 4.94 -9.43
CA HIS A 62 -3.90 4.23 -10.36
C HIS A 62 -3.27 3.93 -11.73
N VAL A 63 -1.98 3.66 -11.75
CA VAL A 63 -1.23 3.18 -12.93
C VAL A 63 -0.80 1.71 -12.81
N GLY A 64 -1.46 0.94 -11.97
CA GLY A 64 -1.19 -0.51 -11.79
C GLY A 64 0.06 -0.86 -10.96
N LEU A 65 0.77 0.12 -10.40
CA LEU A 65 2.02 -0.09 -9.67
C LEU A 65 1.87 -0.21 -8.14
N GLY A 66 0.66 -0.31 -7.62
CA GLY A 66 0.39 -0.52 -6.19
C GLY A 66 0.84 0.64 -5.27
N SER A 67 0.95 1.86 -5.79
CA SER A 67 1.50 3.03 -5.07
C SER A 67 0.83 3.30 -3.73
N LYS A 68 -0.49 3.19 -3.65
CA LYS A 68 -1.24 3.41 -2.41
C LYS A 68 -0.87 2.36 -1.35
N THR A 69 -0.76 1.09 -1.71
CA THR A 69 -0.35 0.01 -0.80
C THR A 69 1.09 0.23 -0.29
N GLN A 70 2.02 0.56 -1.19
CA GLN A 70 3.41 0.81 -0.83
C GLN A 70 3.55 2.00 0.14
N LEU A 71 2.85 3.11 -0.13
CA LEU A 71 2.86 4.28 0.73
C LEU A 71 2.23 3.98 2.09
N SER A 72 1.07 3.30 2.12
CA SER A 72 0.38 2.93 3.37
C SER A 72 1.26 2.08 4.28
N LEU A 73 1.93 1.06 3.72
CA LEU A 73 2.85 0.21 4.47
C LEU A 73 4.09 0.97 4.94
N ALA A 74 4.64 1.85 4.11
CA ALA A 74 5.80 2.67 4.49
C ALA A 74 5.48 3.58 5.68
N ILE A 75 4.29 4.20 5.71
CA ILE A 75 3.85 5.07 6.82
C ILE A 75 3.68 4.24 8.10
N ALA A 76 2.93 3.14 8.04
CA ALA A 76 2.70 2.29 9.20
C ALA A 76 4.02 1.72 9.76
N CYS A 77 4.90 1.23 8.89
CA CYS A 77 6.23 0.74 9.25
C CYS A 77 7.10 1.84 9.89
N ALA A 78 7.08 3.05 9.34
CA ALA A 78 7.85 4.17 9.88
C ALA A 78 7.37 4.57 11.28
N ILE A 79 6.05 4.71 11.49
CA ILE A 79 5.50 5.07 12.80
C ILE A 79 5.83 4.00 13.84
N THR A 80 5.58 2.72 13.51
CA THR A 80 5.81 1.61 14.46
C THR A 80 7.28 1.46 14.82
N LYS A 81 8.20 1.63 13.86
CA LYS A 81 9.64 1.66 14.13
C LYS A 81 10.05 2.83 15.01
N LEU A 82 9.60 4.05 14.70
CA LEU A 82 9.94 5.27 15.46
C LEU A 82 9.37 5.25 16.89
N LYS A 83 8.33 4.45 17.14
CA LYS A 83 7.75 4.25 18.47
C LYS A 83 8.21 2.94 19.15
N ASN A 84 9.21 2.26 18.59
CA ASN A 84 9.74 0.98 19.09
C ASN A 84 8.67 -0.12 19.22
N LEU A 85 7.68 -0.11 18.34
CA LEU A 85 6.64 -1.14 18.23
C LEU A 85 7.06 -2.24 17.24
N ASN A 86 8.32 -2.65 17.28
CA ASN A 86 9.02 -3.46 16.26
C ASN A 86 8.59 -4.94 16.18
N ARG A 87 7.53 -5.34 16.89
CA ARG A 87 7.06 -6.73 16.91
C ARG A 87 6.05 -7.07 15.80
N LEU A 88 5.67 -6.08 14.99
CA LEU A 88 4.68 -6.31 13.94
C LEU A 88 5.33 -6.86 12.68
N THR A 89 4.76 -7.94 12.16
CA THR A 89 5.11 -8.48 10.85
C THR A 89 4.56 -7.59 9.74
N THR A 90 5.09 -7.73 8.53
CA THR A 90 4.56 -7.00 7.36
C THR A 90 3.09 -7.38 7.09
N GLU A 91 2.71 -8.62 7.34
CA GLU A 91 1.32 -9.09 7.25
C GLU A 91 0.40 -8.36 8.24
N GLN A 92 0.82 -8.24 9.50
CA GLN A 92 0.07 -7.49 10.51
C GLN A 92 -0.06 -6.00 10.17
N LEU A 93 1.03 -5.40 9.64
CA LEU A 93 0.96 -4.03 9.12
C LEU A 93 -0.01 -3.92 7.94
N THR A 94 -0.06 -4.93 7.08
CA THR A 94 -0.95 -4.98 5.92
C THR A 94 -2.42 -5.02 6.35
N GLN A 95 -2.74 -5.84 7.35
CA GLN A 95 -4.06 -5.88 7.97
C GLN A 95 -4.41 -4.54 8.64
N LEU A 96 -3.47 -3.95 9.38
CA LEU A 96 -3.64 -2.65 10.03
C LEU A 96 -4.01 -1.55 9.04
N VAL A 97 -3.39 -1.52 7.87
CA VAL A 97 -3.67 -0.52 6.83
C VAL A 97 -4.77 -0.93 5.86
N GLU A 98 -5.48 -2.05 6.14
CA GLU A 98 -6.60 -2.57 5.35
C GLU A 98 -6.23 -2.78 3.87
N ARG A 99 -5.11 -3.46 3.66
CA ARG A 99 -4.61 -3.80 2.33
C ARG A 99 -4.37 -5.30 2.21
N GLY A 100 -4.16 -5.77 1.00
CA GLY A 100 -3.79 -7.17 0.75
C GLY A 100 -4.97 -8.14 0.58
N GLY A 101 -6.21 -7.75 0.90
CA GLY A 101 -7.37 -8.64 0.81
C GLY A 101 -7.74 -9.04 -0.63
N THR A 102 -7.34 -8.27 -1.64
CA THR A 102 -7.57 -8.60 -3.06
C THR A 102 -6.38 -9.33 -3.68
N SER A 103 -5.15 -8.96 -3.30
CA SER A 103 -3.91 -9.56 -3.81
C SER A 103 -2.79 -9.44 -2.78
N GLY A 104 -2.01 -10.49 -2.62
CA GLY A 104 -0.83 -10.54 -1.76
C GLY A 104 0.42 -9.91 -2.36
N ILE A 105 0.44 -9.64 -3.66
CA ILE A 105 1.65 -9.15 -4.36
C ILE A 105 2.14 -7.83 -3.78
N GLY A 106 1.23 -6.90 -3.45
CA GLY A 106 1.58 -5.57 -2.95
C GLY A 106 2.36 -5.59 -1.64
N TRP A 107 1.90 -6.34 -0.65
CA TRP A 107 2.55 -6.40 0.66
C TRP A 107 3.80 -7.27 0.66
N ARG A 108 3.76 -8.41 -0.05
CA ARG A 108 4.94 -9.27 -0.17
C ARG A 108 6.04 -8.59 -0.99
N GLY A 109 5.67 -7.83 -2.02
CA GLY A 109 6.61 -6.99 -2.76
C GLY A 109 7.26 -5.89 -1.91
N PHE A 110 6.51 -5.32 -0.96
CA PHE A 110 7.06 -4.38 0.03
C PHE A 110 8.10 -5.04 0.93
N GLU A 111 7.84 -6.25 1.37
CA GLU A 111 8.71 -6.99 2.29
C GLU A 111 9.98 -7.53 1.61
N THR A 112 9.83 -8.21 0.48
CA THR A 112 10.89 -9.02 -0.12
C THR A 112 11.23 -8.68 -1.57
N GLY A 113 10.37 -7.97 -2.27
CA GLY A 113 10.51 -7.78 -3.72
C GLY A 113 10.51 -9.10 -4.50
N GLY A 114 10.97 -9.06 -5.75
CA GLY A 114 11.11 -10.24 -6.60
C GLY A 114 9.88 -10.51 -7.45
N PHE A 115 9.85 -11.67 -8.10
CA PHE A 115 8.68 -12.24 -8.77
C PHE A 115 7.86 -13.00 -7.74
N ILE A 116 6.57 -12.67 -7.62
CA ILE A 116 5.69 -13.22 -6.59
C ILE A 116 4.47 -13.82 -7.28
N LEU A 117 4.16 -15.06 -6.91
CA LEU A 117 2.92 -15.74 -7.23
C LEU A 117 2.09 -15.79 -5.94
N ASP A 118 0.95 -15.14 -5.90
CA ASP A 118 0.01 -15.25 -4.79
C ASP A 118 -1.09 -16.29 -5.06
N GLY A 119 -1.69 -16.80 -4.00
CA GLY A 119 -2.76 -17.80 -4.04
C GLY A 119 -4.14 -17.22 -4.33
N GLY A 120 -4.21 -15.92 -4.65
CA GLY A 120 -5.49 -15.23 -4.71
C GLY A 120 -6.05 -14.97 -3.32
N HIS A 121 -7.30 -14.57 -3.25
CA HIS A 121 -7.96 -14.23 -2.00
C HIS A 121 -9.08 -15.22 -1.70
N ASP A 122 -9.28 -15.45 -0.40
CA ASP A 122 -10.36 -16.25 0.15
C ASP A 122 -11.31 -15.32 0.92
N PHE A 123 -12.57 -15.30 0.58
CA PHE A 123 -13.60 -14.53 1.30
C PHE A 123 -14.18 -15.28 2.50
N GLY A 124 -13.70 -16.50 2.75
CA GLY A 124 -14.20 -17.38 3.78
C GLY A 124 -15.39 -18.22 3.31
N LYS A 125 -15.66 -19.28 4.06
CA LYS A 125 -16.72 -20.25 3.76
C LYS A 125 -18.10 -19.58 3.67
N GLY A 126 -18.81 -19.81 2.59
CA GLY A 126 -20.11 -19.20 2.31
C GLY A 126 -20.06 -17.76 1.82
N LYS A 127 -18.87 -17.28 1.44
CA LYS A 127 -18.65 -15.96 0.83
C LYS A 127 -17.95 -16.10 -0.52
N GLU A 128 -18.42 -17.07 -1.30
CA GLU A 128 -17.92 -17.26 -2.67
C GLU A 128 -18.12 -15.95 -3.44
N LYS A 129 -17.10 -15.62 -4.21
CA LYS A 129 -17.06 -14.35 -4.92
C LYS A 129 -18.00 -14.41 -6.13
N GLU A 130 -19.05 -13.63 -6.08
CA GLU A 130 -19.91 -13.41 -7.24
C GLU A 130 -19.41 -12.22 -8.10
N THR A 131 -18.64 -11.28 -7.51
CA THR A 131 -18.15 -10.09 -8.21
C THR A 131 -16.75 -9.70 -7.76
N PHE A 132 -16.03 -8.93 -8.58
CA PHE A 132 -14.77 -8.30 -8.21
C PHE A 132 -15.01 -7.23 -7.14
N LEU A 133 -14.19 -7.27 -6.08
CA LEU A 133 -14.20 -6.27 -5.03
C LEU A 133 -12.82 -5.60 -4.90
N PRO A 134 -12.76 -4.27 -4.80
CA PRO A 134 -11.50 -3.56 -4.58
C PRO A 134 -10.95 -3.83 -3.16
N SER A 135 -9.67 -3.56 -2.96
CA SER A 135 -8.99 -3.79 -1.67
C SER A 135 -9.68 -3.12 -0.47
N SER A 136 -10.36 -2.00 -0.68
CA SER A 136 -11.12 -1.31 0.37
C SER A 136 -12.35 -2.09 0.85
N ALA A 137 -12.97 -2.86 -0.04
CA ALA A 137 -14.14 -3.71 0.30
C ALA A 137 -13.72 -5.06 0.91
N THR A 138 -12.43 -5.39 0.87
CA THR A 138 -11.86 -6.66 1.38
C THR A 138 -10.96 -6.44 2.58
N SER A 139 -11.12 -5.34 3.29
CA SER A 139 -10.26 -4.92 4.42
C SER A 139 -10.27 -5.88 5.61
N SER A 140 -11.37 -6.63 5.79
CA SER A 140 -11.50 -7.63 6.87
C SER A 140 -10.95 -9.02 6.49
N ILE A 141 -10.44 -9.19 5.27
CA ILE A 141 -9.96 -10.48 4.76
C ILE A 141 -8.45 -10.56 4.99
N ASN A 142 -7.97 -11.74 5.36
CA ASN A 142 -6.55 -11.97 5.49
C ASN A 142 -5.83 -11.72 4.16
N PRO A 143 -4.62 -11.16 4.20
CA PRO A 143 -3.82 -10.99 2.99
C PRO A 143 -3.60 -12.31 2.26
N ALA A 144 -3.70 -12.28 0.94
CA ALA A 144 -3.50 -13.47 0.10
C ALA A 144 -2.15 -14.12 0.36
N MET A 145 -2.16 -15.47 0.46
CA MET A 145 -0.96 -16.24 0.75
C MET A 145 -0.01 -16.23 -0.45
N THR A 146 1.28 -16.14 -0.17
CA THR A 146 2.31 -16.31 -1.21
C THR A 146 2.53 -17.79 -1.50
N ILE A 147 2.30 -18.22 -2.73
CA ILE A 147 2.59 -19.58 -3.19
C ILE A 147 4.08 -19.74 -3.48
N SER A 148 4.66 -18.80 -4.22
CA SER A 148 6.08 -18.81 -4.51
C SER A 148 6.65 -17.39 -4.67
N ARG A 149 7.95 -17.29 -4.43
CA ARG A 149 8.71 -16.04 -4.62
C ARG A 149 10.09 -16.36 -5.18
N HIS A 150 10.46 -15.68 -6.25
CA HIS A 150 11.77 -15.85 -6.90
C HIS A 150 12.51 -14.51 -7.01
N ASN A 151 13.82 -14.57 -6.92
CA ASN A 151 14.65 -13.40 -7.24
C ASN A 151 14.58 -13.11 -8.74
N ILE A 152 14.56 -11.84 -9.07
CA ILE A 152 14.76 -11.41 -10.46
C ILE A 152 16.26 -11.49 -10.76
N PRO A 153 16.67 -12.11 -11.86
CA PRO A 153 18.08 -12.13 -12.27
C PRO A 153 18.64 -10.72 -12.42
N GLU A 154 19.87 -10.50 -11.96
CA GLU A 154 20.48 -9.15 -11.93
C GLU A 154 20.67 -8.53 -13.33
N ASN A 155 20.79 -9.36 -14.36
CA ASN A 155 20.92 -8.93 -15.75
C ASN A 155 19.58 -8.61 -16.43
N TRP A 156 18.43 -8.87 -15.77
CA TRP A 156 17.13 -8.51 -16.32
C TRP A 156 16.82 -7.03 -16.09
N ARG A 157 16.11 -6.45 -17.05
CA ARG A 157 15.59 -5.08 -16.95
C ARG A 157 14.11 -5.08 -17.31
N PHE A 158 13.33 -4.31 -16.54
CA PHE A 158 11.91 -4.07 -16.82
C PHE A 158 11.75 -2.66 -17.33
N VAL A 159 11.16 -2.51 -18.50
CA VAL A 159 10.78 -1.20 -19.05
C VAL A 159 9.30 -0.99 -18.77
N LEU A 160 9.00 0.05 -18.01
CA LEU A 160 7.62 0.43 -17.71
C LEU A 160 7.19 1.55 -18.66
N VAL A 161 6.13 1.29 -19.43
CA VAL A 161 5.51 2.29 -20.27
C VAL A 161 4.21 2.73 -19.61
N ILE A 162 4.15 3.98 -19.15
CA ILE A 162 2.98 4.57 -18.51
C ILE A 162 2.41 5.59 -19.48
N PRO A 163 1.28 5.28 -20.15
CA PRO A 163 0.67 6.21 -21.08
C PRO A 163 0.21 7.50 -20.37
N ASN A 164 0.40 8.64 -21.02
CA ASN A 164 -0.13 9.92 -20.53
C ASN A 164 -1.59 10.10 -20.99
N ILE A 165 -2.45 9.22 -20.52
CA ILE A 165 -3.89 9.20 -20.81
C ILE A 165 -4.67 9.38 -19.50
N ARG A 166 -6.00 9.41 -19.60
CA ARG A 166 -6.88 9.39 -18.43
C ARG A 166 -6.49 8.24 -17.49
N LYS A 167 -6.50 8.50 -16.18
CA LYS A 167 -6.29 7.46 -15.15
C LYS A 167 -7.24 6.29 -15.38
N GLY A 168 -6.78 5.07 -15.10
CA GLY A 168 -7.61 3.88 -15.11
C GLY A 168 -8.78 3.99 -14.13
N ALA A 169 -9.82 3.20 -14.36
CA ALA A 169 -10.94 3.08 -13.43
C ALA A 169 -10.46 2.68 -12.04
N TYR A 170 -11.05 3.24 -10.98
CA TYR A 170 -10.75 2.90 -9.59
C TYR A 170 -11.98 3.11 -8.70
N GLY A 171 -12.01 2.42 -7.55
CA GLY A 171 -13.14 2.49 -6.62
C GLY A 171 -14.44 2.02 -7.28
N ASP A 172 -15.52 2.80 -7.14
CA ASP A 172 -16.84 2.45 -7.67
C ASP A 172 -16.86 2.34 -9.20
N GLU A 173 -16.05 3.11 -9.91
CA GLU A 173 -15.92 3.02 -11.37
C GLU A 173 -15.31 1.67 -11.77
N GLU A 174 -14.29 1.22 -11.06
CA GLU A 174 -13.65 -0.09 -11.25
C GLU A 174 -14.65 -1.23 -11.01
N ILE A 175 -15.43 -1.16 -9.93
CA ILE A 175 -16.50 -2.13 -9.63
C ILE A 175 -17.50 -2.22 -10.78
N ARG A 176 -17.99 -1.08 -11.28
CA ARG A 176 -18.95 -1.03 -12.39
C ARG A 176 -18.39 -1.64 -13.68
N VAL A 177 -17.11 -1.37 -13.97
CA VAL A 177 -16.45 -1.96 -15.15
C VAL A 177 -16.44 -3.48 -15.04
N PHE A 178 -16.03 -4.03 -13.89
CA PHE A 178 -16.03 -5.49 -13.69
C PHE A 178 -17.42 -6.10 -13.71
N GLN A 179 -18.43 -5.43 -13.15
CA GLN A 179 -19.81 -5.91 -13.19
C GLN A 179 -20.40 -5.98 -14.59
N ASN A 180 -19.97 -5.06 -15.49
CA ASN A 180 -20.52 -4.97 -16.84
C ASN A 180 -19.77 -5.84 -17.87
N TYR A 181 -18.54 -6.26 -17.59
CA TYR A 181 -17.66 -6.94 -18.55
C TYR A 181 -17.07 -8.26 -18.06
N ALA A 182 -17.38 -8.69 -16.84
CA ALA A 182 -17.05 -10.01 -16.30
C ALA A 182 -18.23 -10.96 -16.38
#